data_829e8e2294b4aabc4bcf5f013eb64428
#
_entry.id   829e8e2294b4aabc4bcf5f013eb64428
#
_cell.length_a   1.000
_cell.length_b   1.000
_cell.length_c   1.000
_cell.angle_alpha   90.00
_cell.angle_beta   90.00
_cell.angle_gamma   90.00
#
_symmetry.space_group_name_H-M   'P 1'
#
loop_
_entity.id
_entity.type
_entity.pdbx_description
1 polymer ?
#
loop_
_entity_poly.entity_id
_entity_poly.type
_entity_poly.pdbx_seq_one_letter_code
_entity_poly.pdbx_strand_id
1 'polypeptide(L)'
;TITVSPPGENTYLWVNQQTGNKLQGVGPGTYSVTVTDDGACTEDFSVSISEDIAEYINILSTTPATCIGGGNIRFTVTTPGAGPLVIEVVGPEGTNTFTVGSGVYNLSSLMTVFPGMYTITVTDQQIGPLCSETVTATITDVTPPIVLEDDFYATEGTDPLSENALGNDEGLNIQMTQVDNEVGGTVSFMPNGNFTFIADLGFSGEASFFYTVTDGCGNTSTAIVTIVVDAVPCDIDVDFDSTPASCGLEDGSITVIVNEPGDYDYEWSNGDSGPTIQDVPPGGYGVTITDLNVGCIFEGSIILEGLPADYIEDITLIQPTCEGDGDIEFVAISPSGNT
;
A
#
# COMPACT_ATOMS: atom_id res chain seq x y z
N THR A 1 -19.88 19.63 69.10
CA THR A 1 -20.07 19.86 70.55
C THR A 1 -21.29 20.72 70.75
N ILE A 2 -22.17 20.32 71.63
CA ILE A 2 -23.31 21.11 72.03
C ILE A 2 -23.01 21.77 73.43
N THR A 3 -23.28 23.05 73.49
CA THR A 3 -23.16 23.80 74.73
C THR A 3 -24.56 24.29 75.15
N VAL A 4 -24.99 23.99 76.33
CA VAL A 4 -26.30 24.41 76.90
C VAL A 4 -26.09 25.57 77.85
N SER A 5 -26.97 26.58 77.82
CA SER A 5 -26.92 27.73 78.67
C SER A 5 -28.32 27.97 79.25
N PRO A 6 -28.48 28.14 80.59
CA PRO A 6 -27.41 28.15 81.58
C PRO A 6 -26.78 26.77 81.80
N PRO A 7 -25.52 26.71 82.33
CA PRO A 7 -24.85 25.44 82.63
C PRO A 7 -25.53 24.76 83.76
N GLY A 8 -25.87 23.45 83.65
CA GLY A 8 -26.45 22.56 84.63
C GLY A 8 -26.00 21.12 84.40
N GLU A 9 -26.42 20.15 85.20
CA GLU A 9 -26.18 18.73 84.98
C GLU A 9 -27.12 18.19 83.89
N ASN A 10 -26.78 18.47 82.64
CA ASN A 10 -27.58 18.04 81.48
C ASN A 10 -27.14 16.68 81.00
N THR A 11 -28.10 15.82 80.63
CA THR A 11 -27.87 14.58 79.92
C THR A 11 -28.19 14.72 78.44
N TYR A 12 -27.44 13.99 77.58
CA TYR A 12 -27.53 14.09 76.10
C TYR A 12 -27.78 12.70 75.53
N LEU A 13 -28.80 12.53 74.72
CA LEU A 13 -29.04 11.29 73.98
C LEU A 13 -29.17 11.58 72.47
N TRP A 14 -28.22 11.11 71.73
CA TRP A 14 -28.23 11.23 70.31
C TRP A 14 -29.08 10.15 69.65
N VAL A 15 -29.57 10.42 68.42
CA VAL A 15 -30.38 9.49 67.62
C VAL A 15 -29.75 8.11 67.44
N ASN A 16 -28.44 8.03 67.47
CA ASN A 16 -27.66 6.78 67.39
C ASN A 16 -27.37 6.13 68.75
N GLN A 17 -28.07 6.56 69.82
CA GLN A 17 -27.95 6.09 71.19
C GLN A 17 -26.62 6.42 71.89
N GLN A 18 -25.75 7.23 71.27
CA GLN A 18 -24.62 7.78 72.03
C GLN A 18 -25.02 8.81 73.04
N THR A 19 -24.27 8.88 74.12
CA THR A 19 -24.52 9.84 75.23
C THR A 19 -23.38 10.84 75.33
N GLY A 20 -23.63 12.03 75.89
CA GLY A 20 -22.67 13.08 76.09
C GLY A 20 -22.84 14.24 75.07
N ASN A 21 -22.22 15.36 75.41
CA ASN A 21 -22.39 16.62 74.70
C ASN A 21 -21.62 16.69 73.39
N LYS A 22 -20.99 15.59 72.96
CA LYS A 22 -20.21 15.48 71.75
C LYS A 22 -20.48 14.16 70.99
N LEU A 23 -20.91 14.24 69.73
CA LEU A 23 -21.04 13.11 68.84
C LEU A 23 -19.73 13.04 68.01
N GLN A 24 -19.14 11.83 67.93
CA GLN A 24 -17.87 11.62 67.24
C GLN A 24 -17.97 10.45 66.25
N GLY A 25 -17.13 10.46 65.19
CA GLY A 25 -17.03 9.34 64.25
C GLY A 25 -18.29 9.15 63.40
N VAL A 26 -19.01 10.23 63.08
CA VAL A 26 -20.20 10.23 62.25
C VAL A 26 -19.92 10.85 60.88
N GLY A 27 -20.49 10.25 59.84
CA GLY A 27 -20.43 10.75 58.48
C GLY A 27 -21.41 11.90 58.20
N PRO A 28 -21.55 12.31 56.94
CA PRO A 28 -22.58 13.27 56.51
C PRO A 28 -23.97 12.76 56.85
N GLY A 29 -24.83 13.65 57.25
CA GLY A 29 -26.22 13.32 57.68
C GLY A 29 -26.80 14.29 58.66
N THR A 30 -28.06 14.13 58.93
CA THR A 30 -28.76 14.93 59.97
C THR A 30 -28.81 14.13 61.26
N TYR A 31 -28.31 14.72 62.33
CA TYR A 31 -28.24 14.13 63.68
C TYR A 31 -29.06 14.92 64.62
N SER A 32 -29.99 14.27 65.34
CA SER A 32 -30.75 14.87 66.43
C SER A 32 -30.23 14.39 67.78
N VAL A 33 -30.36 15.27 68.76
CA VAL A 33 -30.01 14.98 70.12
C VAL A 33 -31.12 15.51 71.05
N THR A 34 -31.55 14.70 71.98
CA THR A 34 -32.41 15.11 73.09
C THR A 34 -31.52 15.51 74.24
N VAL A 35 -31.72 16.72 74.75
CA VAL A 35 -31.01 17.26 75.91
C VAL A 35 -32.06 17.26 77.08
N THR A 36 -31.67 16.66 78.20
CA THR A 36 -32.52 16.62 79.38
C THR A 36 -31.78 17.35 80.53
N ASP A 37 -32.42 18.31 81.13
CA ASP A 37 -31.89 19.06 82.28
C ASP A 37 -32.10 18.30 83.60
N ASP A 38 -31.59 18.85 84.69
CA ASP A 38 -31.76 18.33 86.09
C ASP A 38 -33.19 18.37 86.60
N GLY A 39 -34.06 19.18 85.96
CA GLY A 39 -35.51 19.24 86.23
C GLY A 39 -36.30 18.25 85.36
N ALA A 40 -35.66 17.35 84.61
CA ALA A 40 -36.25 16.41 83.65
C ALA A 40 -37.03 17.07 82.48
N CYS A 41 -36.75 18.35 82.17
CA CYS A 41 -37.26 18.98 80.96
C CYS A 41 -36.40 18.57 79.77
N THR A 42 -37.02 18.24 78.65
CA THR A 42 -36.33 17.79 77.42
C THR A 42 -36.52 18.79 76.33
N GLU A 43 -35.46 18.97 75.54
CA GLU A 43 -35.42 19.73 74.25
C GLU A 43 -34.65 18.98 73.18
N ASP A 44 -35.22 18.97 72.00
CA ASP A 44 -34.59 18.29 70.81
C ASP A 44 -33.93 19.30 69.87
N PHE A 45 -32.73 19.00 69.54
CA PHE A 45 -31.96 19.75 68.54
C PHE A 45 -31.55 18.85 67.38
N SER A 46 -31.50 19.41 66.21
CA SER A 46 -30.91 18.73 65.00
C SER A 46 -29.83 19.56 64.38
N VAL A 47 -28.80 18.87 63.88
CA VAL A 47 -27.71 19.45 63.14
C VAL A 47 -27.37 18.58 61.92
N SER A 48 -27.18 19.19 60.77
CA SER A 48 -26.78 18.50 59.57
C SER A 48 -25.29 18.67 59.36
N ILE A 49 -24.63 17.56 59.13
CA ILE A 49 -23.26 17.54 58.61
C ILE A 49 -23.38 17.32 57.11
N SER A 50 -22.97 18.29 56.31
CA SER A 50 -22.87 18.16 54.88
C SER A 50 -21.61 17.37 54.53
N GLU A 51 -21.65 16.62 53.44
CA GLU A 51 -20.46 16.09 52.81
C GLU A 51 -19.62 17.25 52.26
N ASP A 52 -18.38 17.35 52.68
CA ASP A 52 -17.40 18.24 52.06
C ASP A 52 -16.81 17.49 50.86
N ILE A 53 -17.33 17.77 49.68
CA ILE A 53 -16.84 17.18 48.43
C ILE A 53 -15.54 17.91 48.14
N ALA A 54 -14.43 17.32 48.58
CA ALA A 54 -13.13 17.79 48.20
C ALA A 54 -12.94 17.57 46.68
N GLU A 55 -12.69 18.61 45.92
CA GLU A 55 -12.28 18.47 44.52
C GLU A 55 -10.86 17.88 44.49
N TYR A 56 -10.77 16.56 44.22
CA TYR A 56 -9.50 15.87 44.09
C TYR A 56 -8.91 16.04 42.68
N ILE A 57 -9.76 16.25 41.65
CA ILE A 57 -9.32 16.35 40.26
C ILE A 57 -10.13 17.41 39.50
N ASN A 58 -9.42 18.18 38.69
CA ASN A 58 -10.02 19.11 37.73
C ASN A 58 -9.33 19.04 36.38
N ILE A 59 -10.13 18.85 35.33
CA ILE A 59 -9.63 18.87 33.94
C ILE A 59 -9.38 20.30 33.51
N LEU A 60 -8.14 20.61 33.09
CA LEU A 60 -7.74 21.93 32.64
C LEU A 60 -7.88 22.10 31.13
N SER A 61 -7.50 21.07 30.37
CA SER A 61 -7.58 21.09 28.90
C SER A 61 -7.43 19.68 28.31
N THR A 62 -7.92 19.51 27.10
CA THR A 62 -7.69 18.33 26.26
C THR A 62 -7.00 18.74 24.96
N THR A 63 -6.19 17.85 24.40
CA THR A 63 -5.61 17.97 23.07
C THR A 63 -6.09 16.80 22.22
N PRO A 64 -6.60 17.04 20.99
CA PRO A 64 -7.02 15.98 20.09
C PRO A 64 -5.89 14.99 19.76
N ALA A 65 -6.26 13.80 19.32
CA ALA A 65 -5.36 12.73 18.92
C ALA A 65 -5.70 12.18 17.55
N THR A 66 -4.73 11.50 16.94
CA THR A 66 -4.97 10.61 15.81
C THR A 66 -5.08 9.16 16.32
N CYS A 67 -5.45 8.23 15.45
CA CYS A 67 -5.51 6.79 15.78
C CYS A 67 -4.18 6.21 16.31
N ILE A 68 -3.04 6.83 15.99
CA ILE A 68 -1.72 6.44 16.51
C ILE A 68 -1.36 7.15 17.82
N GLY A 69 -2.28 7.92 18.40
CA GLY A 69 -2.11 8.66 19.64
C GLY A 69 -1.74 10.12 19.45
N GLY A 70 -1.01 10.66 20.43
CA GLY A 70 -0.56 12.06 20.42
C GLY A 70 -1.51 13.04 21.13
N GLY A 71 -2.64 12.57 21.67
CA GLY A 71 -3.53 13.38 22.47
C GLY A 71 -3.01 13.66 23.88
N ASN A 72 -3.70 14.55 24.60
CA ASN A 72 -3.39 14.80 26.00
C ASN A 72 -4.64 15.22 26.77
N ILE A 73 -4.67 14.85 28.06
CA ILE A 73 -5.58 15.41 29.07
C ILE A 73 -4.69 16.04 30.12
N ARG A 74 -4.80 17.37 30.26
CA ARG A 74 -4.10 18.12 31.30
C ARG A 74 -5.06 18.33 32.46
N PHE A 75 -4.66 17.92 33.68
CA PHE A 75 -5.50 17.99 34.87
C PHE A 75 -4.67 18.36 36.11
N THR A 76 -5.36 18.87 37.10
CA THR A 76 -4.81 19.07 38.45
C THR A 76 -5.31 17.99 39.39
N VAL A 77 -4.44 17.57 40.30
CA VAL A 77 -4.77 16.71 41.38
C VAL A 77 -4.47 17.47 42.69
N THR A 78 -5.44 17.51 43.57
CA THR A 78 -5.33 18.20 44.85
C THR A 78 -5.60 17.18 45.96
N THR A 79 -4.78 17.12 46.99
CA THR A 79 -5.02 16.28 48.17
C THR A 79 -5.26 17.14 49.39
N PRO A 80 -6.32 16.89 50.15
CA PRO A 80 -6.54 17.54 51.44
C PRO A 80 -5.53 17.13 52.52
N GLY A 81 -4.82 16.01 52.29
CA GLY A 81 -3.81 15.44 53.20
C GLY A 81 -2.40 15.36 52.56
N ALA A 82 -1.44 14.82 53.31
CA ALA A 82 -0.04 14.69 52.86
C ALA A 82 0.30 13.33 52.20
N GLY A 83 -0.70 12.51 51.91
CA GLY A 83 -0.49 11.16 51.37
C GLY A 83 -0.54 11.04 49.86
N PRO A 84 -0.03 9.92 49.32
CA PRO A 84 -0.15 9.63 47.92
C PRO A 84 -1.58 9.30 47.53
N LEU A 85 -2.00 9.73 46.33
CA LEU A 85 -3.25 9.41 45.69
C LEU A 85 -3.08 8.33 44.65
N VAL A 86 -4.09 7.52 44.46
CA VAL A 86 -4.15 6.58 43.33
C VAL A 86 -5.06 7.14 42.25
N ILE A 87 -4.56 7.24 41.05
CA ILE A 87 -5.34 7.60 39.88
C ILE A 87 -5.57 6.34 39.06
N GLU A 88 -6.84 6.01 38.80
CA GLU A 88 -7.27 5.02 37.85
C GLU A 88 -7.76 5.74 36.57
N VAL A 89 -7.21 5.39 35.42
CA VAL A 89 -7.61 5.92 34.13
C VAL A 89 -8.16 4.78 33.29
N VAL A 90 -9.43 4.87 32.91
CA VAL A 90 -10.10 3.96 31.98
C VAL A 90 -10.28 4.71 30.66
N GLY A 91 -9.68 4.18 29.60
CA GLY A 91 -9.73 4.75 28.24
C GLY A 91 -9.92 3.68 27.18
N PRO A 92 -9.82 4.02 25.90
CA PRO A 92 -10.02 3.10 24.78
C PRO A 92 -9.14 1.85 24.83
N GLU A 93 -7.90 1.99 25.32
CA GLU A 93 -6.91 0.89 25.40
C GLU A 93 -7.00 0.10 26.73
N GLY A 94 -8.00 0.40 27.58
CA GLY A 94 -8.18 -0.28 28.84
C GLY A 94 -7.92 0.59 30.07
N THR A 95 -7.52 -0.06 31.18
CA THR A 95 -7.35 0.59 32.50
C THR A 95 -5.87 0.68 32.85
N ASN A 96 -5.46 1.87 33.29
CA ASN A 96 -4.13 2.15 33.83
C ASN A 96 -4.24 2.76 35.22
N THR A 97 -3.28 2.45 36.09
CA THR A 97 -3.27 2.95 37.47
C THR A 97 -1.92 3.59 37.81
N PHE A 98 -1.96 4.78 38.40
CA PHE A 98 -0.77 5.56 38.76
C PHE A 98 -0.88 6.05 40.21
N THR A 99 0.28 6.14 40.91
CA THR A 99 0.36 6.77 42.23
C THR A 99 0.99 8.16 42.07
N VAL A 100 0.29 9.16 42.56
CA VAL A 100 0.70 10.57 42.36
C VAL A 100 0.54 11.36 43.67
N GLY A 101 1.16 12.55 43.73
CA GLY A 101 0.89 13.56 44.76
C GLY A 101 0.00 14.69 44.22
N SER A 102 -0.18 15.76 45.00
CA SER A 102 -0.78 16.99 44.48
C SER A 102 0.08 17.60 43.37
N GLY A 103 -0.55 18.04 42.30
CA GLY A 103 0.19 18.66 41.17
C GLY A 103 -0.61 18.81 39.89
N VAL A 104 0.05 19.30 38.86
CA VAL A 104 -0.49 19.38 37.50
C VAL A 104 0.12 18.26 36.68
N TYR A 105 -0.72 17.48 36.02
CA TYR A 105 -0.33 16.32 35.24
C TYR A 105 -0.77 16.47 33.78
N ASN A 106 0.03 15.88 32.90
CA ASN A 106 -0.30 15.61 31.52
C ASN A 106 -0.43 14.09 31.37
N LEU A 107 -1.58 13.59 30.94
CA LEU A 107 -1.80 12.17 30.78
C LEU A 107 -0.82 11.54 29.77
N SER A 108 -0.46 12.32 28.74
CA SER A 108 0.54 11.93 27.72
C SER A 108 1.94 11.64 28.28
N SER A 109 2.26 12.12 29.50
CA SER A 109 3.52 11.77 30.19
C SER A 109 3.43 10.44 30.95
N LEU A 110 2.24 9.92 31.14
CA LEU A 110 1.98 8.68 31.90
C LEU A 110 1.64 7.51 30.98
N MET A 111 0.95 7.77 29.86
CA MET A 111 0.51 6.77 28.89
C MET A 111 0.29 7.40 27.52
N THR A 112 0.22 6.58 26.48
CA THR A 112 -0.23 7.04 25.15
C THR A 112 -1.73 7.36 25.20
N VAL A 113 -2.11 8.51 24.63
CA VAL A 113 -3.49 8.99 24.65
C VAL A 113 -4.07 8.95 23.23
N PHE A 114 -5.05 8.09 23.03
CA PHE A 114 -5.80 7.88 21.78
C PHE A 114 -7.11 8.67 21.76
N PRO A 115 -7.79 8.78 20.61
CA PRO A 115 -9.15 9.32 20.56
C PRO A 115 -10.13 8.47 21.38
N GLY A 116 -11.09 9.13 22.03
CA GLY A 116 -12.12 8.46 22.79
C GLY A 116 -12.42 9.08 24.14
N MET A 117 -13.26 8.42 24.90
CA MET A 117 -13.67 8.87 26.21
C MET A 117 -12.76 8.27 27.28
N TYR A 118 -12.32 9.11 28.19
CA TYR A 118 -11.52 8.76 29.37
C TYR A 118 -12.33 9.03 30.64
N THR A 119 -12.28 8.08 31.56
CA THR A 119 -12.78 8.23 32.93
C THR A 119 -11.56 8.20 33.85
N ILE A 120 -11.36 9.26 34.62
CA ILE A 120 -10.26 9.39 35.56
C ILE A 120 -10.82 9.43 36.97
N THR A 121 -10.49 8.44 37.77
CA THR A 121 -10.88 8.34 39.16
C THR A 121 -9.67 8.54 40.05
N VAL A 122 -9.77 9.51 40.97
CA VAL A 122 -8.73 9.76 41.97
C VAL A 122 -9.24 9.25 43.31
N THR A 123 -8.44 8.43 44.01
CA THR A 123 -8.78 7.84 45.29
C THR A 123 -7.71 8.18 46.35
N ASP A 124 -8.12 8.74 47.47
CA ASP A 124 -7.28 8.94 48.64
C ASP A 124 -7.23 7.65 49.49
N GLN A 125 -6.08 7.01 49.54
CA GLN A 125 -5.90 5.75 50.26
C GLN A 125 -5.76 5.94 51.77
N GLN A 126 -5.55 7.14 52.27
CA GLN A 126 -5.39 7.40 53.71
C GLN A 126 -6.72 7.59 54.44
N ILE A 127 -7.74 8.05 53.69
CA ILE A 127 -9.07 8.34 54.28
C ILE A 127 -10.04 7.18 54.01
N GLY A 128 -9.61 6.16 53.26
CA GLY A 128 -10.38 4.95 52.95
C GLY A 128 -11.02 4.99 51.55
N PRO A 129 -11.59 3.86 51.06
CA PRO A 129 -12.10 3.73 49.70
C PRO A 129 -13.33 4.57 49.38
N LEU A 130 -13.86 5.32 50.34
CA LEU A 130 -15.04 6.16 50.19
C LEU A 130 -14.72 7.61 49.73
N CYS A 131 -13.41 7.99 49.70
CA CYS A 131 -13.02 9.33 49.27
C CYS A 131 -12.39 9.22 47.88
N SER A 132 -13.24 9.18 46.85
CA SER A 132 -12.82 9.19 45.46
C SER A 132 -13.65 10.18 44.67
N GLU A 133 -13.03 10.78 43.67
CA GLU A 133 -13.72 11.63 42.71
C GLU A 133 -13.43 11.11 41.30
N THR A 134 -14.42 11.16 40.43
CA THR A 134 -14.37 10.70 39.07
C THR A 134 -14.73 11.83 38.12
N VAL A 135 -13.88 12.07 37.12
CA VAL A 135 -14.14 13.00 36.03
C VAL A 135 -14.05 12.29 34.70
N THR A 136 -14.72 12.84 33.69
CA THR A 136 -14.64 12.33 32.32
C THR A 136 -14.09 13.40 31.38
N ALA A 137 -13.34 12.97 30.38
CA ALA A 137 -12.86 13.82 29.30
C ALA A 137 -12.94 13.06 27.97
N THR A 138 -13.21 13.76 26.89
CA THR A 138 -13.23 13.18 25.55
C THR A 138 -12.07 13.75 24.74
N ILE A 139 -11.30 12.86 24.12
CA ILE A 139 -10.27 13.20 23.15
C ILE A 139 -10.87 13.03 21.76
N THR A 140 -10.90 14.13 21.02
CA THR A 140 -11.43 14.16 19.64
C THR A 140 -10.45 13.46 18.70
N ASP A 141 -10.99 12.64 17.80
CA ASP A 141 -10.23 12.09 16.68
C ASP A 141 -10.03 13.16 15.59
N VAL A 142 -8.79 13.38 15.23
CA VAL A 142 -8.36 14.28 14.13
C VAL A 142 -7.52 13.54 13.11
N THR A 143 -7.68 12.22 13.01
CA THR A 143 -7.03 11.40 11.99
C THR A 143 -7.45 11.90 10.60
N PRO A 144 -6.52 12.35 9.75
CA PRO A 144 -6.86 12.72 8.40
C PRO A 144 -7.33 11.48 7.62
N PRO A 145 -8.33 11.61 6.75
CA PRO A 145 -8.71 10.53 5.85
C PRO A 145 -7.60 10.24 4.84
N ILE A 146 -7.59 9.02 4.27
CA ILE A 146 -6.82 8.73 3.08
C ILE A 146 -7.52 9.39 1.89
N VAL A 147 -6.78 10.21 1.15
CA VAL A 147 -7.21 10.81 -0.13
C VAL A 147 -6.20 10.41 -1.17
N LEU A 148 -6.62 9.60 -2.15
CA LEU A 148 -5.78 9.16 -3.26
C LEU A 148 -6.26 9.84 -4.54
N GLU A 149 -5.29 10.24 -5.37
CA GLU A 149 -5.51 10.77 -6.70
C GLU A 149 -4.90 9.80 -7.74
N ASP A 150 -5.58 9.61 -8.86
CA ASP A 150 -5.08 8.77 -9.94
C ASP A 150 -3.84 9.38 -10.59
N ASP A 151 -2.90 8.52 -11.00
CA ASP A 151 -1.63 8.91 -11.60
C ASP A 151 -1.58 8.68 -13.10
N PHE A 152 -0.85 9.54 -13.81
CA PHE A 152 -0.69 9.47 -15.25
C PHE A 152 0.78 9.66 -15.64
N TYR A 153 1.33 8.68 -16.37
CA TYR A 153 2.72 8.67 -16.83
C TYR A 153 2.80 8.28 -18.30
N ALA A 154 3.99 8.38 -18.89
CA ALA A 154 4.29 7.88 -20.22
C ALA A 154 5.69 7.29 -20.27
N THR A 155 5.89 6.30 -21.15
CA THR A 155 7.18 5.67 -21.43
C THR A 155 7.23 5.22 -22.90
N GLU A 156 8.39 4.80 -23.39
CA GLU A 156 8.58 4.29 -24.75
C GLU A 156 9.02 2.83 -24.73
N GLY A 157 8.31 1.98 -25.45
CA GLY A 157 8.65 0.56 -25.57
C GLY A 157 8.82 -0.12 -24.21
N THR A 158 9.90 -0.87 -24.04
CA THR A 158 10.25 -1.58 -22.82
C THR A 158 11.16 -0.80 -21.87
N ASP A 159 11.36 0.50 -22.09
CA ASP A 159 12.16 1.32 -21.17
C ASP A 159 11.53 1.34 -19.77
N PRO A 160 12.29 1.01 -18.72
CA PRO A 160 11.73 0.97 -17.36
C PRO A 160 11.30 2.35 -16.89
N LEU A 161 10.01 2.52 -16.60
CA LEU A 161 9.46 3.71 -15.99
C LEU A 161 9.56 3.59 -14.45
N SER A 162 10.28 4.52 -13.81
CA SER A 162 10.44 4.54 -12.35
C SER A 162 9.91 5.87 -11.80
N GLU A 163 8.83 5.78 -11.03
CA GLU A 163 8.09 6.93 -10.50
C GLU A 163 7.56 6.65 -9.09
N ASN A 164 6.79 7.59 -8.52
CA ASN A 164 6.20 7.46 -7.20
C ASN A 164 4.70 7.74 -7.24
N ALA A 165 3.89 6.72 -6.97
CA ALA A 165 2.43 6.81 -6.99
C ALA A 165 1.84 7.50 -5.74
N LEU A 166 2.60 7.68 -4.65
CA LEU A 166 2.12 8.38 -3.45
C LEU A 166 2.46 9.88 -3.44
N GLY A 167 2.97 10.40 -4.56
CA GLY A 167 3.46 11.79 -4.62
C GLY A 167 2.36 12.85 -4.52
N ASN A 168 1.14 12.53 -4.93
CA ASN A 168 -0.05 13.36 -4.94
C ASN A 168 -1.10 12.91 -3.89
N ASP A 169 -0.80 11.85 -3.12
CA ASP A 169 -1.69 11.24 -2.16
C ASP A 169 -1.52 11.82 -0.76
N GLU A 170 -2.62 11.87 -0.01
CA GLU A 170 -2.63 12.36 1.37
C GLU A 170 -3.15 11.29 2.34
N GLY A 171 -2.60 11.29 3.55
CA GLY A 171 -3.02 10.41 4.64
C GLY A 171 -1.96 10.27 5.74
N LEU A 172 -2.36 9.67 6.85
CA LEU A 172 -1.48 9.50 8.01
C LEU A 172 -0.56 8.28 7.85
N ASN A 173 0.73 8.49 7.58
CA ASN A 173 1.70 7.39 7.42
C ASN A 173 1.25 6.36 6.37
N ILE A 174 0.82 6.85 5.21
CA ILE A 174 0.36 6.00 4.11
C ILE A 174 1.51 5.16 3.54
N GLN A 175 1.20 3.92 3.19
CA GLN A 175 2.12 2.99 2.56
C GLN A 175 1.39 2.20 1.46
N MET A 176 2.05 2.03 0.32
CA MET A 176 1.58 1.12 -0.72
C MET A 176 1.79 -0.33 -0.25
N THR A 177 0.72 -1.13 -0.26
CA THR A 177 0.73 -2.49 0.29
C THR A 177 0.44 -3.56 -0.75
N GLN A 178 -0.16 -3.19 -1.88
CA GLN A 178 -0.55 -4.13 -2.95
C GLN A 178 -0.63 -3.43 -4.30
N VAL A 179 -0.36 -4.19 -5.35
CA VAL A 179 -0.61 -3.85 -6.76
C VAL A 179 -1.43 -4.98 -7.37
N ASP A 180 -2.43 -4.63 -8.17
CA ASP A 180 -3.37 -5.58 -8.80
C ASP A 180 -3.75 -5.14 -10.21
N ASN A 181 -4.27 -6.10 -10.99
CA ASN A 181 -4.84 -5.89 -12.32
C ASN A 181 -3.88 -5.17 -13.28
N GLU A 182 -2.64 -5.63 -13.33
CA GLU A 182 -1.62 -5.14 -14.26
C GLU A 182 -2.04 -5.42 -15.71
N VAL A 183 -2.00 -4.40 -16.53
CA VAL A 183 -2.31 -4.47 -17.96
C VAL A 183 -1.15 -3.86 -18.75
N GLY A 184 -0.66 -4.59 -19.77
CA GLY A 184 0.36 -4.12 -20.70
C GLY A 184 1.78 -4.14 -20.19
N GLY A 185 2.04 -4.75 -19.04
CA GLY A 185 3.39 -4.86 -18.48
C GLY A 185 3.42 -5.40 -17.06
N THR A 186 4.57 -5.33 -16.43
CA THR A 186 4.81 -5.80 -15.05
C THR A 186 5.22 -4.65 -14.14
N VAL A 187 4.77 -4.71 -12.87
CA VAL A 187 5.04 -3.69 -11.86
C VAL A 187 5.81 -4.29 -10.69
N SER A 188 6.86 -3.62 -10.28
CA SER A 188 7.49 -3.83 -8.97
C SER A 188 7.34 -2.57 -8.13
N PHE A 189 7.04 -2.69 -6.84
CA PHE A 189 6.78 -1.53 -5.98
C PHE A 189 7.43 -1.63 -4.62
N MET A 190 7.54 -0.49 -3.94
CA MET A 190 8.01 -0.35 -2.56
C MET A 190 6.93 0.31 -1.69
N PRO A 191 6.92 0.08 -0.36
CA PRO A 191 5.93 0.68 0.55
C PRO A 191 5.89 2.21 0.54
N ASN A 192 6.99 2.88 0.15
CA ASN A 192 7.06 4.33 0.06
C ASN A 192 6.43 4.92 -1.22
N GLY A 193 5.76 4.08 -2.03
CA GLY A 193 5.11 4.47 -3.27
C GLY A 193 5.98 4.42 -4.52
N ASN A 194 7.28 4.23 -4.39
CA ASN A 194 8.13 4.05 -5.56
C ASN A 194 7.76 2.76 -6.28
N PHE A 195 7.59 2.85 -7.59
CA PHE A 195 7.35 1.70 -8.45
C PHE A 195 8.25 1.75 -9.69
N THR A 196 8.43 0.58 -10.30
CA THR A 196 9.03 0.44 -11.64
C THR A 196 8.07 -0.39 -12.48
N PHE A 197 7.63 0.17 -13.58
CA PHE A 197 6.85 -0.50 -14.63
C PHE A 197 7.74 -0.83 -15.80
N ILE A 198 7.59 -2.04 -16.36
CA ILE A 198 8.22 -2.49 -17.59
C ILE A 198 7.12 -3.01 -18.50
N ALA A 199 6.93 -2.41 -19.66
CA ALA A 199 5.94 -2.84 -20.62
C ALA A 199 6.27 -4.24 -21.19
N ASP A 200 5.22 -4.97 -21.55
CA ASP A 200 5.37 -6.23 -22.28
C ASP A 200 6.01 -5.98 -23.65
N LEU A 201 6.80 -6.93 -24.12
CA LEU A 201 7.48 -6.81 -25.40
C LEU A 201 6.48 -6.59 -26.55
N GLY A 202 6.69 -5.52 -27.31
CA GLY A 202 5.82 -5.12 -28.42
C GLY A 202 4.50 -4.46 -28.00
N PHE A 203 4.26 -4.25 -26.71
CA PHE A 203 3.09 -3.52 -26.25
C PHE A 203 3.21 -2.02 -26.55
N SER A 204 2.10 -1.44 -27.01
CA SER A 204 1.93 0.01 -27.14
C SER A 204 0.47 0.36 -26.86
N GLY A 205 0.22 1.53 -26.30
CA GLY A 205 -1.10 1.99 -25.91
C GLY A 205 -1.20 2.25 -24.40
N GLU A 206 -2.40 2.14 -23.87
CA GLU A 206 -2.69 2.43 -22.46
C GLU A 206 -2.45 1.19 -21.58
N ALA A 207 -1.43 1.24 -20.74
CA ALA A 207 -1.16 0.29 -19.67
C ALA A 207 -1.73 0.82 -18.35
N SER A 208 -2.01 -0.06 -17.40
CA SER A 208 -2.53 0.36 -16.10
C SER A 208 -2.34 -0.69 -15.01
N PHE A 209 -2.38 -0.24 -13.76
CA PHE A 209 -2.50 -1.09 -12.59
C PHE A 209 -3.22 -0.34 -11.46
N PHE A 210 -3.86 -1.10 -10.55
CA PHE A 210 -4.39 -0.54 -9.32
C PHE A 210 -3.37 -0.70 -8.19
N TYR A 211 -3.28 0.29 -7.34
CA TYR A 211 -2.51 0.19 -6.11
C TYR A 211 -3.39 0.39 -4.88
N THR A 212 -3.10 -0.35 -3.82
CA THR A 212 -3.76 -0.26 -2.52
C THR A 212 -2.81 0.38 -1.52
N VAL A 213 -3.33 1.37 -0.81
CA VAL A 213 -2.62 2.08 0.26
C VAL A 213 -3.25 1.73 1.60
N THR A 214 -2.40 1.56 2.61
CA THR A 214 -2.82 1.42 4.01
C THR A 214 -2.23 2.57 4.81
N ASP A 215 -3.04 3.21 5.66
CA ASP A 215 -2.58 4.26 6.57
C ASP A 215 -2.05 3.71 7.90
N GLY A 216 -1.53 4.59 8.76
CA GLY A 216 -1.05 4.23 10.09
C GLY A 216 -2.14 3.72 11.05
N CYS A 217 -3.40 3.85 10.67
CA CYS A 217 -4.58 3.37 11.40
C CYS A 217 -5.08 2.00 10.94
N GLY A 218 -4.55 1.50 9.83
CA GLY A 218 -5.01 0.26 9.19
C GLY A 218 -6.19 0.44 8.23
N ASN A 219 -6.59 1.69 7.92
CA ASN A 219 -7.57 1.95 6.86
C ASN A 219 -6.91 1.76 5.50
N THR A 220 -7.70 1.35 4.51
CA THR A 220 -7.23 1.11 3.15
C THR A 220 -8.02 1.91 2.13
N SER A 221 -7.35 2.31 1.05
CA SER A 221 -7.94 2.93 -0.13
C SER A 221 -7.21 2.45 -1.39
N THR A 222 -7.82 2.59 -2.56
CA THR A 222 -7.24 2.19 -3.85
C THR A 222 -7.35 3.32 -4.87
N ALA A 223 -6.33 3.45 -5.73
CA ALA A 223 -6.33 4.30 -6.90
C ALA A 223 -5.68 3.59 -8.09
N ILE A 224 -5.68 4.21 -9.25
CA ILE A 224 -5.16 3.65 -10.49
C ILE A 224 -3.96 4.47 -10.98
N VAL A 225 -2.96 3.76 -11.48
CA VAL A 225 -1.91 4.33 -12.32
C VAL A 225 -2.20 3.98 -13.78
N THR A 226 -2.22 4.99 -14.64
CA THR A 226 -2.35 4.85 -16.09
C THR A 226 -1.06 5.29 -16.76
N ILE A 227 -0.55 4.47 -17.67
CA ILE A 227 0.74 4.70 -18.37
C ILE A 227 0.49 4.62 -19.86
N VAL A 228 0.79 5.68 -20.59
CA VAL A 228 0.82 5.64 -22.07
C VAL A 228 2.17 5.10 -22.50
N VAL A 229 2.15 3.94 -23.15
CA VAL A 229 3.35 3.32 -23.73
C VAL A 229 3.39 3.67 -25.22
N ASP A 230 4.33 4.52 -25.61
CA ASP A 230 4.54 4.89 -26.99
C ASP A 230 5.20 3.71 -27.75
N ALA A 231 4.73 3.50 -28.98
CA ALA A 231 5.31 2.46 -29.83
C ALA A 231 6.74 2.84 -30.25
N VAL A 232 7.67 1.89 -30.10
CA VAL A 232 8.98 2.03 -30.75
C VAL A 232 8.77 1.90 -32.26
N PRO A 233 9.26 2.84 -33.09
CA PRO A 233 9.15 2.72 -34.54
C PRO A 233 9.82 1.42 -35.06
N CYS A 234 9.07 0.64 -35.87
CA CYS A 234 9.59 -0.58 -36.50
C CYS A 234 10.24 -0.21 -37.83
N ASP A 235 11.55 -0.09 -37.88
CA ASP A 235 12.33 0.23 -39.08
C ASP A 235 13.46 -0.81 -39.25
N ILE A 236 13.05 -2.08 -39.56
CA ILE A 236 14.01 -3.15 -39.85
C ILE A 236 14.39 -3.07 -41.32
N ASP A 237 15.61 -2.62 -41.61
CA ASP A 237 16.16 -2.57 -42.96
C ASP A 237 16.74 -3.94 -43.37
N VAL A 238 16.15 -4.54 -44.43
CA VAL A 238 16.37 -5.92 -44.79
C VAL A 238 16.81 -6.03 -46.28
N ASP A 239 17.95 -6.65 -46.47
CA ASP A 239 18.39 -7.12 -47.77
C ASP A 239 18.31 -8.65 -47.92
N PHE A 240 18.16 -9.14 -49.13
CA PHE A 240 18.16 -10.57 -49.45
C PHE A 240 19.31 -10.90 -50.37
N ASP A 241 20.07 -11.94 -50.02
CA ASP A 241 21.05 -12.59 -50.91
C ASP A 241 20.56 -13.99 -51.23
N SER A 242 20.68 -14.43 -52.47
CA SER A 242 20.21 -15.75 -52.91
C SER A 242 21.10 -16.41 -53.93
N THR A 243 21.19 -17.73 -53.81
CA THR A 243 21.80 -18.60 -54.83
C THR A 243 20.70 -19.36 -55.55
N PRO A 244 20.49 -19.15 -56.85
CA PRO A 244 19.46 -19.84 -57.60
C PRO A 244 19.62 -21.37 -57.53
N ALA A 245 18.48 -22.09 -57.50
CA ALA A 245 18.49 -23.55 -57.55
C ALA A 245 18.76 -24.05 -58.96
N SER A 246 19.49 -25.13 -59.10
CA SER A 246 19.70 -25.83 -60.39
C SER A 246 18.38 -26.41 -60.89
N CYS A 247 18.24 -26.54 -62.21
CA CYS A 247 17.03 -27.04 -62.85
C CYS A 247 16.60 -28.39 -62.25
N GLY A 248 15.42 -28.41 -61.59
CA GLY A 248 14.83 -29.60 -60.98
C GLY A 248 15.50 -30.12 -59.74
N LEU A 249 16.41 -29.36 -59.12
CA LEU A 249 17.08 -29.67 -57.88
C LEU A 249 16.58 -28.73 -56.75
N GLU A 250 16.77 -29.18 -55.51
CA GLU A 250 16.49 -28.42 -54.27
C GLU A 250 17.84 -28.01 -53.65
N ASP A 251 18.69 -27.30 -54.44
CA ASP A 251 20.04 -26.88 -54.03
C ASP A 251 20.21 -25.36 -53.95
N GLY A 252 19.11 -24.64 -53.96
CA GLY A 252 19.11 -23.19 -53.80
C GLY A 252 19.25 -22.75 -52.35
N SER A 253 19.64 -21.48 -52.17
CA SER A 253 19.70 -20.89 -50.82
C SER A 253 19.23 -19.42 -50.81
N ILE A 254 18.72 -18.98 -49.68
CA ILE A 254 18.31 -17.60 -49.41
C ILE A 254 18.88 -17.18 -48.07
N THR A 255 19.52 -16.02 -48.03
CA THR A 255 20.00 -15.40 -46.78
C THR A 255 19.35 -14.05 -46.62
N VAL A 256 18.80 -13.79 -45.46
CA VAL A 256 18.32 -12.49 -44.99
C VAL A 256 19.48 -11.77 -44.31
N ILE A 257 19.69 -10.52 -44.68
CA ILE A 257 20.67 -9.63 -44.09
C ILE A 257 19.90 -8.48 -43.45
N VAL A 258 19.90 -8.42 -42.11
CA VAL A 258 19.39 -7.27 -41.35
C VAL A 258 20.53 -6.29 -41.16
N ASN A 259 20.33 -5.04 -41.59
CA ASN A 259 21.42 -4.04 -41.63
C ASN A 259 21.64 -3.37 -40.26
N GLU A 260 20.69 -3.48 -39.32
CA GLU A 260 20.83 -2.99 -37.95
C GLU A 260 21.38 -4.09 -37.02
N PRO A 261 22.22 -3.72 -36.03
CA PRO A 261 22.65 -4.66 -35.00
C PRO A 261 21.50 -4.96 -34.02
N GLY A 262 21.21 -6.22 -33.79
CA GLY A 262 20.14 -6.66 -32.90
C GLY A 262 20.10 -8.17 -32.74
N ASP A 263 19.19 -8.63 -31.87
CA ASP A 263 18.86 -10.04 -31.74
C ASP A 263 17.55 -10.29 -32.48
N TYR A 264 17.55 -11.13 -33.50
CA TYR A 264 16.41 -11.36 -34.38
C TYR A 264 16.02 -12.82 -34.40
N ASP A 265 14.73 -13.08 -34.42
CA ASP A 265 14.15 -14.38 -34.71
C ASP A 265 13.60 -14.40 -36.16
N TYR A 266 13.72 -15.54 -36.84
CA TYR A 266 13.33 -15.69 -38.23
C TYR A 266 12.44 -16.90 -38.40
N GLU A 267 11.26 -16.69 -39.01
CA GLU A 267 10.30 -17.74 -39.36
C GLU A 267 9.98 -17.68 -40.84
N TRP A 268 10.38 -18.74 -41.60
CA TRP A 268 10.13 -18.83 -43.02
C TRP A 268 8.83 -19.56 -43.33
N SER A 269 8.23 -19.24 -44.46
CA SER A 269 6.98 -19.85 -44.96
C SER A 269 7.04 -21.37 -45.19
N ASN A 270 8.25 -21.92 -45.38
CA ASN A 270 8.49 -23.36 -45.49
C ASN A 270 8.67 -24.08 -44.12
N GLY A 271 8.64 -23.31 -43.02
CA GLY A 271 8.84 -23.82 -41.67
C GLY A 271 10.28 -23.85 -41.16
N ASP A 272 11.23 -23.39 -41.96
CA ASP A 272 12.61 -23.20 -41.51
C ASP A 272 12.78 -21.97 -40.62
N SER A 273 13.87 -21.90 -39.89
CA SER A 273 14.21 -20.80 -38.97
C SER A 273 15.67 -20.36 -39.20
N GLY A 274 16.00 -19.16 -38.66
CA GLY A 274 17.32 -18.54 -38.81
C GLY A 274 17.46 -17.71 -40.10
N PRO A 275 18.57 -16.96 -40.23
CA PRO A 275 18.77 -15.98 -41.31
C PRO A 275 18.98 -16.61 -42.68
N THR A 276 19.27 -17.89 -42.76
CA THR A 276 19.56 -18.59 -44.03
C THR A 276 18.78 -19.89 -44.12
N ILE A 277 18.12 -20.10 -45.27
CA ILE A 277 17.56 -21.39 -45.67
C ILE A 277 18.39 -21.94 -46.83
N GLN A 278 18.60 -23.26 -46.81
CA GLN A 278 19.42 -24.00 -47.81
C GLN A 278 18.66 -25.22 -48.31
N ASP A 279 19.17 -25.76 -49.44
CA ASP A 279 18.58 -26.96 -50.05
C ASP A 279 17.09 -26.78 -50.38
N VAL A 280 16.73 -25.62 -50.94
CA VAL A 280 15.36 -25.24 -51.28
C VAL A 280 15.14 -25.19 -52.79
N PRO A 281 13.95 -25.64 -53.30
CA PRO A 281 13.61 -25.56 -54.72
C PRO A 281 13.31 -24.12 -55.15
N PRO A 282 13.29 -23.82 -56.48
CA PRO A 282 12.81 -22.56 -56.99
C PRO A 282 11.38 -22.31 -56.54
N GLY A 283 11.09 -21.06 -56.06
CA GLY A 283 9.76 -20.73 -55.59
C GLY A 283 9.70 -19.41 -54.83
N GLY A 284 8.52 -19.07 -54.29
CA GLY A 284 8.31 -17.88 -53.43
C GLY A 284 8.47 -18.24 -51.97
N TYR A 285 9.30 -17.50 -51.25
CA TYR A 285 9.57 -17.68 -49.84
C TYR A 285 9.23 -16.40 -49.10
N GLY A 286 8.35 -16.50 -48.09
CA GLY A 286 8.06 -15.44 -47.13
C GLY A 286 8.90 -15.63 -45.88
N VAL A 287 9.30 -14.54 -45.25
CA VAL A 287 9.97 -14.55 -43.94
C VAL A 287 9.35 -13.53 -43.03
N THR A 288 9.14 -13.92 -41.78
CA THR A 288 8.79 -13.05 -40.65
C THR A 288 10.05 -12.90 -39.79
N ILE A 289 10.46 -11.66 -39.54
CA ILE A 289 11.61 -11.32 -38.71
C ILE A 289 11.10 -10.56 -37.49
N THR A 290 11.40 -11.06 -36.30
CA THR A 290 11.04 -10.42 -35.04
C THR A 290 12.30 -9.91 -34.33
N ASP A 291 12.37 -8.60 -34.06
CA ASP A 291 13.37 -8.03 -33.16
C ASP A 291 13.05 -8.41 -31.73
N LEU A 292 13.91 -9.19 -31.11
CA LEU A 292 13.72 -9.70 -29.73
C LEU A 292 13.94 -8.64 -28.63
N ASN A 293 14.46 -7.46 -28.99
CA ASN A 293 14.67 -6.37 -28.01
C ASN A 293 13.45 -5.48 -27.87
N VAL A 294 12.74 -5.24 -28.98
CA VAL A 294 11.60 -4.29 -29.01
C VAL A 294 10.27 -4.93 -29.42
N GLY A 295 10.30 -6.21 -29.88
CA GLY A 295 9.10 -6.91 -30.33
C GLY A 295 8.56 -6.45 -31.69
N CYS A 296 9.34 -5.71 -32.44
CA CYS A 296 9.01 -5.22 -33.77
C CYS A 296 9.05 -6.38 -34.79
N ILE A 297 8.11 -6.42 -35.74
CA ILE A 297 7.97 -7.48 -36.74
C ILE A 297 8.09 -6.91 -38.15
N PHE A 298 8.93 -7.51 -38.94
CA PHE A 298 9.02 -7.29 -40.40
C PHE A 298 8.52 -8.53 -41.15
N GLU A 299 7.70 -8.32 -42.18
CA GLU A 299 7.26 -9.36 -43.11
C GLU A 299 7.78 -9.06 -44.49
N GLY A 300 8.53 -9.99 -45.06
CA GLY A 300 9.12 -9.87 -46.39
C GLY A 300 8.92 -11.12 -47.22
N SER A 301 9.20 -11.03 -48.53
CA SER A 301 9.20 -12.18 -49.42
C SER A 301 10.20 -12.01 -50.57
N ILE A 302 10.71 -13.12 -51.02
CA ILE A 302 11.63 -13.21 -52.16
C ILE A 302 11.23 -14.38 -53.08
N ILE A 303 11.48 -14.21 -54.37
CA ILE A 303 11.33 -15.31 -55.34
C ILE A 303 12.73 -15.87 -55.63
N LEU A 304 12.93 -17.16 -55.32
CA LEU A 304 14.15 -17.89 -55.68
C LEU A 304 14.02 -18.36 -57.12
N GLU A 305 14.89 -17.86 -57.97
CA GLU A 305 14.95 -18.24 -59.36
C GLU A 305 15.51 -19.68 -59.54
N GLY A 306 15.05 -20.39 -60.58
CA GLY A 306 15.67 -21.61 -61.01
C GLY A 306 16.60 -21.34 -62.23
N LEU A 307 17.77 -21.90 -62.18
CA LEU A 307 18.67 -21.84 -63.39
C LEU A 307 18.03 -22.62 -64.54
N PRO A 308 18.05 -22.07 -65.75
CA PRO A 308 17.56 -22.81 -66.88
C PRO A 308 18.43 -24.05 -67.13
N ALA A 309 17.85 -25.10 -67.68
CA ALA A 309 18.59 -26.27 -68.03
C ALA A 309 19.41 -25.98 -69.32
N ASP A 310 20.71 -25.78 -69.17
CA ASP A 310 21.62 -25.72 -70.30
C ASP A 310 21.97 -27.18 -70.76
N TYR A 311 21.04 -27.77 -71.53
CA TYR A 311 21.23 -29.13 -72.03
C TYR A 311 22.06 -29.19 -73.27
N ILE A 312 22.37 -28.04 -73.94
CA ILE A 312 23.11 -27.99 -75.12
C ILE A 312 24.42 -27.19 -74.94
N GLU A 313 25.54 -27.86 -74.85
CA GLU A 313 26.84 -27.24 -74.66
C GLU A 313 27.44 -26.76 -75.97
N ASP A 314 27.22 -27.51 -77.07
CA ASP A 314 27.73 -27.16 -78.35
C ASP A 314 26.81 -27.70 -79.51
N ILE A 315 26.73 -27.00 -80.57
CA ILE A 315 26.04 -27.40 -81.80
C ILE A 315 27.02 -27.36 -82.95
N THR A 316 27.33 -28.53 -83.46
CA THR A 316 28.14 -28.63 -84.65
C THR A 316 27.28 -28.85 -85.87
N LEU A 317 27.36 -27.96 -86.82
CA LEU A 317 26.69 -28.04 -88.15
C LEU A 317 27.63 -28.56 -89.19
N ILE A 318 27.35 -29.71 -89.76
CA ILE A 318 28.03 -30.24 -90.90
C ILE A 318 27.22 -29.85 -92.15
N GLN A 319 27.75 -28.94 -92.94
CA GLN A 319 27.08 -28.47 -94.17
C GLN A 319 26.97 -29.58 -95.22
N PRO A 320 25.86 -29.68 -95.86
CA PRO A 320 25.73 -30.66 -96.95
C PRO A 320 26.63 -30.31 -98.10
N THR A 321 27.26 -31.33 -98.71
CA THR A 321 28.04 -31.21 -99.94
C THR A 321 27.20 -31.64 -101.12
N CYS A 322 27.67 -31.37 -102.36
CA CYS A 322 26.97 -31.74 -103.59
C CYS A 322 26.81 -33.27 -103.79
N GLU A 323 27.45 -34.09 -102.93
CA GLU A 323 27.43 -35.54 -102.95
C GLU A 323 26.92 -36.20 -101.63
N GLY A 324 26.49 -35.42 -100.64
CA GLY A 324 26.07 -35.98 -99.34
C GLY A 324 25.13 -35.07 -98.56
N ASP A 325 24.39 -35.65 -97.64
CA ASP A 325 23.51 -34.92 -96.73
C ASP A 325 24.34 -34.21 -95.65
N GLY A 326 23.77 -33.14 -95.10
CA GLY A 326 24.35 -32.41 -93.90
C GLY A 326 23.84 -33.05 -92.65
N ASP A 327 24.65 -33.01 -91.60
CA ASP A 327 24.32 -33.49 -90.25
C ASP A 327 24.27 -32.33 -89.24
N ILE A 328 23.45 -32.49 -88.27
CA ILE A 328 23.40 -31.63 -87.07
C ILE A 328 23.76 -32.51 -85.88
N GLU A 329 24.89 -32.20 -85.24
CA GLU A 329 25.31 -32.86 -84.03
C GLU A 329 25.24 -31.87 -82.86
N PHE A 330 24.72 -32.31 -81.80
CA PHE A 330 24.70 -31.51 -80.57
C PHE A 330 25.16 -32.37 -79.38
N VAL A 331 25.84 -31.72 -78.48
CA VAL A 331 26.25 -32.32 -77.22
C VAL A 331 25.25 -31.78 -76.13
N ALA A 332 24.49 -32.64 -75.51
CA ALA A 332 23.62 -32.32 -74.39
C ALA A 332 24.26 -32.92 -73.17
N ILE A 333 24.40 -32.11 -72.14
CA ILE A 333 24.82 -32.56 -70.79
C ILE A 333 23.65 -32.42 -69.80
N SER A 334 23.51 -33.43 -68.95
CA SER A 334 22.58 -33.32 -67.84
C SER A 334 23.18 -32.44 -66.72
N PRO A 335 22.43 -31.54 -66.12
CA PRO A 335 22.91 -30.76 -65.00
C PRO A 335 23.42 -31.62 -63.85
N SER A 336 23.04 -32.88 -63.77
CA SER A 336 23.47 -33.86 -62.74
C SER A 336 24.83 -34.49 -63.08
N GLY A 337 25.53 -34.09 -64.16
CA GLY A 337 26.87 -34.60 -64.61
C GLY A 337 26.85 -36.06 -65.17
N ASN A 338 25.69 -36.63 -65.42
CA ASN A 338 25.55 -37.91 -66.16
C ASN A 338 25.33 -37.63 -67.66
N THR A 339 26.30 -37.97 -68.47
CA THR A 339 26.22 -37.96 -69.93
C THR A 339 25.33 -39.06 -70.46
#